data_6f2bab1af9dc4bfc15e3ee0f46e593a9
#
_entry.id   6f2bab1af9dc4bfc15e3ee0f46e593a9
#
_cell.length_a   1.000
_cell.length_b   1.000
_cell.length_c   1.000
_cell.angle_alpha   90.00
_cell.angle_beta   90.00
_cell.angle_gamma   90.00
#
_symmetry.space_group_name_H-M   'P 1'
#
loop_
_entity.id
_entity.type
_entity.pdbx_description
1 polymer ?
#
loop_
_entity_poly.entity_id
_entity_poly.type
_entity_poly.pdbx_seq_one_letter_code
_entity_poly.pdbx_strand_id
1 'polypeptide(L)'
;MWFALTTAILTIVFRYFLSYGIEIDSGAIIIVSASLYGFLMFGSGWYFGHKESDYLPIYDIGFRFHLTTYVVHNAITLLWLGLGFGSQYEDMKISVLIIIYWGILLLIHFIFFLWSRKNAIKNLDKKDLFE
;
A
#
# COMPACT_ATOMS: atom_id res chain seq x y z
N MET A 1 -2.38 -12.26 5.66
CA MET A 1 -1.43 -12.94 4.75
C MET A 1 -1.87 -12.88 3.28
N TRP A 2 -3.13 -13.16 2.95
CA TRP A 2 -3.63 -13.13 1.56
C TRP A 2 -3.56 -11.75 0.90
N PHE A 3 -3.84 -10.67 1.63
CA PHE A 3 -3.72 -9.30 1.11
C PHE A 3 -2.29 -8.98 0.66
N ALA A 4 -1.28 -9.37 1.43
CA ALA A 4 0.13 -9.15 1.04
C ALA A 4 0.49 -9.89 -0.25
N LEU A 5 0.01 -11.14 -0.42
CA LEU A 5 0.22 -11.91 -1.65
C LEU A 5 -0.46 -11.25 -2.85
N THR A 6 -1.71 -10.80 -2.68
CA THR A 6 -2.44 -10.06 -3.72
C THR A 6 -1.70 -8.77 -4.10
N THR A 7 -1.25 -8.00 -3.10
CA THR A 7 -0.44 -6.80 -3.32
C THR A 7 0.84 -7.10 -4.10
N ALA A 8 1.54 -8.19 -3.76
CA ALA A 8 2.76 -8.58 -4.46
C ALA A 8 2.50 -8.89 -5.94
N ILE A 9 1.48 -9.72 -6.23
CA ILE A 9 1.12 -10.07 -7.61
C ILE A 9 0.73 -8.82 -8.41
N LEU A 10 -0.15 -7.99 -7.86
CA LEU A 10 -0.59 -6.76 -8.53
C LEU A 10 0.58 -5.80 -8.77
N THR A 11 1.51 -5.69 -7.82
CA THR A 11 2.70 -4.84 -7.97
C THR A 11 3.64 -5.35 -9.06
N ILE A 12 3.86 -6.66 -9.16
CA ILE A 12 4.70 -7.25 -10.21
C ILE A 12 4.09 -6.97 -11.59
N VAL A 13 2.79 -7.20 -11.75
CA VAL A 13 2.07 -6.92 -13.01
C VAL A 13 2.13 -5.43 -13.35
N PHE A 14 1.88 -4.57 -12.37
CA PHE A 14 1.98 -3.13 -12.55
C PHE A 14 3.38 -2.69 -12.97
N ARG A 15 4.42 -3.18 -12.30
CA ARG A 15 5.82 -2.85 -12.63
C ARG A 15 6.19 -3.27 -14.05
N TYR A 16 5.73 -4.43 -14.49
CA TYR A 16 5.95 -4.89 -15.86
C TYR A 16 5.36 -3.90 -16.88
N PHE A 17 4.09 -3.55 -16.75
CA PHE A 17 3.43 -2.63 -17.67
C PHE A 17 3.96 -1.18 -17.56
N LEU A 18 4.32 -0.74 -16.36
CA LEU A 18 4.91 0.57 -16.15
C LEU A 18 6.26 0.68 -16.87
N SER A 19 7.17 -0.26 -16.62
CA SER A 19 8.49 -0.29 -17.27
C SER A 19 8.37 -0.40 -18.80
N TYR A 20 7.46 -1.22 -19.29
CA TYR A 20 7.18 -1.33 -20.72
C TYR A 20 6.65 -0.02 -21.31
N GLY A 21 5.68 0.63 -20.65
CA GLY A 21 5.14 1.91 -21.08
C GLY A 21 6.18 3.03 -21.10
N ILE A 22 7.10 3.06 -20.14
CA ILE A 22 8.22 4.00 -20.09
C ILE A 22 9.22 3.71 -21.24
N GLU A 23 9.54 2.44 -21.49
CA GLU A 23 10.49 2.05 -22.53
C GLU A 23 10.05 2.45 -23.94
N ILE A 24 8.75 2.36 -24.22
CA ILE A 24 8.18 2.73 -25.54
C ILE A 24 7.62 4.16 -25.57
N ASP A 25 7.85 4.96 -24.53
CA ASP A 25 7.36 6.35 -24.37
C ASP A 25 5.83 6.48 -24.57
N SER A 26 5.07 5.52 -24.04
CA SER A 26 3.62 5.49 -24.16
C SER A 26 2.93 5.96 -22.87
N GLY A 27 2.57 7.25 -22.80
CA GLY A 27 1.81 7.82 -21.70
C GLY A 27 0.47 7.12 -21.48
N ALA A 28 -0.18 6.62 -22.51
CA ALA A 28 -1.44 5.89 -22.41
C ALA A 28 -1.27 4.58 -21.60
N ILE A 29 -0.25 3.79 -21.87
CA ILE A 29 0.03 2.55 -21.12
C ILE A 29 0.36 2.87 -19.67
N ILE A 30 1.14 3.91 -19.39
CA ILE A 30 1.48 4.34 -18.05
C ILE A 30 0.22 4.71 -17.26
N ILE A 31 -0.65 5.55 -17.83
CA ILE A 31 -1.87 6.01 -17.16
C ILE A 31 -2.85 4.85 -16.94
N VAL A 32 -3.06 4.00 -17.94
CA VAL A 32 -3.98 2.85 -17.84
C VAL A 32 -3.48 1.86 -16.80
N SER A 33 -2.19 1.52 -16.81
CA SER A 33 -1.62 0.59 -15.84
C SER A 33 -1.67 1.13 -14.41
N ALA A 34 -1.39 2.42 -14.21
CA ALA A 34 -1.47 3.06 -12.89
C ALA A 34 -2.92 3.12 -12.37
N SER A 35 -3.88 3.48 -13.24
CA SER A 35 -5.30 3.52 -12.89
C SER A 35 -5.82 2.14 -12.54
N LEU A 36 -5.52 1.14 -13.37
CA LEU A 36 -5.94 -0.24 -13.14
C LEU A 36 -5.35 -0.80 -11.83
N TYR A 37 -4.06 -0.55 -11.59
CA TYR A 37 -3.41 -0.92 -10.34
C TYR A 37 -4.10 -0.28 -9.14
N GLY A 38 -4.39 1.02 -9.19
CA GLY A 38 -5.11 1.73 -8.13
C GLY A 38 -6.50 1.15 -7.85
N PHE A 39 -7.28 0.88 -8.89
CA PHE A 39 -8.61 0.26 -8.73
C PHE A 39 -8.55 -1.16 -8.17
N LEU A 40 -7.63 -1.98 -8.63
CA LEU A 40 -7.47 -3.35 -8.14
C LEU A 40 -6.94 -3.37 -6.70
N MET A 41 -6.03 -2.47 -6.33
CA MET A 41 -5.56 -2.32 -4.95
C MET A 41 -6.68 -1.84 -4.03
N PHE A 42 -7.49 -0.85 -4.47
CA PHE A 42 -8.64 -0.40 -3.72
C PHE A 42 -9.67 -1.52 -3.51
N GLY A 43 -10.02 -2.24 -4.58
CA GLY A 43 -10.97 -3.37 -4.52
C GLY A 43 -10.48 -4.50 -3.63
N SER A 44 -9.19 -4.85 -3.69
CA SER A 44 -8.60 -5.86 -2.81
C SER A 44 -8.59 -5.41 -1.34
N GLY A 45 -8.24 -4.15 -1.08
CA GLY A 45 -8.31 -3.56 0.26
C GLY A 45 -9.71 -3.55 0.83
N TRP A 46 -10.71 -3.20 0.00
CA TRP A 46 -12.12 -3.27 0.38
C TRP A 46 -12.57 -4.69 0.72
N TYR A 47 -12.27 -5.66 -0.15
CA TYR A 47 -12.65 -7.05 0.05
C TYR A 47 -12.05 -7.66 1.32
N PHE A 48 -10.72 -7.55 1.48
CA PHE A 48 -10.05 -8.10 2.66
C PHE A 48 -10.36 -7.30 3.93
N GLY A 49 -10.49 -5.97 3.83
CA GLY A 49 -10.86 -5.11 4.95
C GLY A 49 -12.25 -5.41 5.49
N HIS A 50 -13.22 -5.62 4.61
CA HIS A 50 -14.58 -6.01 5.02
C HIS A 50 -14.59 -7.36 5.77
N LYS A 51 -13.79 -8.32 5.29
CA LYS A 51 -13.67 -9.63 5.95
C LYS A 51 -12.98 -9.56 7.32
N GLU A 52 -12.06 -8.61 7.51
CA GLU A 52 -11.34 -8.43 8.79
C GLU A 52 -12.09 -7.50 9.75
N SER A 53 -13.05 -6.69 9.28
CA SER A 53 -13.81 -5.75 10.10
C SER A 53 -14.70 -6.41 11.16
N ASP A 54 -15.02 -7.70 11.01
CA ASP A 54 -15.73 -8.47 12.01
C ASP A 54 -14.90 -8.73 13.29
N TYR A 55 -13.57 -8.62 13.18
CA TYR A 55 -12.63 -8.96 14.25
C TYR A 55 -11.74 -7.81 14.69
N LEU A 56 -11.57 -6.79 13.86
CA LEU A 56 -10.61 -5.69 14.07
C LEU A 56 -11.27 -4.32 13.84
N PRO A 57 -10.88 -3.31 14.61
CA PRO A 57 -11.32 -1.93 14.38
C PRO A 57 -10.86 -1.40 13.02
N ILE A 58 -11.67 -0.58 12.36
CA ILE A 58 -11.40 -0.02 11.03
C ILE A 58 -10.06 0.73 10.97
N TYR A 59 -9.70 1.48 12.03
CA TYR A 59 -8.43 2.20 12.07
C TYR A 59 -7.20 1.28 12.11
N ASP A 60 -7.33 0.08 12.70
CA ASP A 60 -6.27 -0.93 12.74
C ASP A 60 -6.09 -1.59 11.36
N ILE A 61 -7.19 -1.96 10.71
CA ILE A 61 -7.20 -2.53 9.35
C ILE A 61 -6.58 -1.56 8.36
N GLY A 62 -7.00 -0.30 8.38
CA GLY A 62 -6.50 0.73 7.47
C GLY A 62 -5.00 0.94 7.57
N PHE A 63 -4.47 1.02 8.80
CA PHE A 63 -3.03 1.16 9.00
C PHE A 63 -2.25 -0.08 8.56
N ARG A 64 -2.71 -1.29 8.92
CA ARG A 64 -2.07 -2.56 8.52
C ARG A 64 -2.00 -2.71 7.00
N PHE A 65 -3.07 -2.38 6.30
CA PHE A 65 -3.12 -2.49 4.84
C PHE A 65 -2.21 -1.45 4.18
N HIS A 66 -2.19 -0.22 4.68
CA HIS A 66 -1.28 0.81 4.19
C HIS A 66 0.19 0.41 4.40
N LEU A 67 0.53 -0.08 5.61
CA LEU A 67 1.87 -0.57 5.91
C LEU A 67 2.26 -1.76 5.02
N THR A 68 1.37 -2.74 4.86
CA THR A 68 1.62 -3.90 3.99
C THR A 68 1.85 -3.48 2.54
N THR A 69 1.00 -2.61 2.01
CA THR A 69 1.14 -2.07 0.65
C THR A 69 2.47 -1.33 0.50
N TYR A 70 2.81 -0.46 1.45
CA TYR A 70 4.06 0.28 1.44
C TYR A 70 5.28 -0.65 1.39
N VAL A 71 5.35 -1.62 2.29
CA VAL A 71 6.49 -2.54 2.37
C VAL A 71 6.59 -3.42 1.13
N VAL A 72 5.51 -4.06 0.72
CA VAL A 72 5.50 -5.01 -0.39
C VAL A 72 5.77 -4.30 -1.72
N HIS A 73 5.08 -3.19 -1.98
CA HIS A 73 5.26 -2.43 -3.22
C HIS A 73 6.69 -1.90 -3.37
N ASN A 74 7.23 -1.29 -2.32
CA ASN A 74 8.57 -0.71 -2.37
C ASN A 74 9.65 -1.78 -2.45
N ALA A 75 9.53 -2.89 -1.72
CA ALA A 75 10.45 -4.01 -1.81
C ALA A 75 10.50 -4.58 -3.24
N ILE A 76 9.34 -4.82 -3.86
CA ILE A 76 9.26 -5.30 -5.24
C ILE A 76 9.83 -4.27 -6.22
N THR A 77 9.53 -2.98 -6.05
CA THR A 77 10.07 -1.91 -6.91
C THR A 77 11.59 -1.85 -6.86
N LEU A 78 12.18 -1.89 -5.65
CA LEU A 78 13.64 -1.87 -5.50
C LEU A 78 14.29 -3.13 -6.08
N LEU A 79 13.69 -4.31 -5.86
CA LEU A 79 14.17 -5.55 -6.47
C LEU A 79 14.05 -5.52 -7.99
N TRP A 80 12.94 -5.00 -8.53
CA TRP A 80 12.70 -4.88 -9.96
C TRP A 80 13.79 -4.04 -10.64
N LEU A 81 14.07 -2.87 -10.09
CA LEU A 81 15.10 -1.98 -10.61
C LEU A 81 16.52 -2.52 -10.34
N GLY A 82 16.77 -3.07 -9.15
CA GLY A 82 18.07 -3.62 -8.77
C GLY A 82 18.48 -4.85 -9.58
N LEU A 83 17.51 -5.66 -10.04
CA LEU A 83 17.74 -6.81 -10.91
C LEU A 83 17.79 -6.45 -12.41
N GLY A 84 17.58 -5.16 -12.74
CA GLY A 84 17.62 -4.68 -14.12
C GLY A 84 16.39 -5.00 -14.96
N PHE A 85 15.24 -5.29 -14.33
CA PHE A 85 13.96 -5.48 -15.04
C PHE A 85 13.26 -4.16 -15.40
N GLY A 86 13.72 -3.04 -14.84
CA GLY A 86 13.20 -1.72 -15.17
C GLY A 86 13.61 -1.25 -16.56
N SER A 87 12.91 -0.22 -17.08
CA SER A 87 13.31 0.48 -18.29
C SER A 87 14.64 1.22 -18.06
N GLN A 88 15.45 1.36 -19.11
CA GLN A 88 16.68 2.16 -19.08
C GLN A 88 16.43 3.64 -18.73
N TYR A 89 15.22 4.12 -18.90
CA TYR A 89 14.80 5.49 -18.58
C TYR A 89 14.26 5.63 -17.15
N GLU A 90 14.16 4.53 -16.38
CA GLU A 90 13.78 4.58 -14.98
C GLU A 90 14.96 4.92 -14.08
N ASP A 91 14.81 5.94 -13.23
CA ASP A 91 15.86 6.34 -12.29
C ASP A 91 15.55 5.80 -10.87
N MET A 92 16.50 5.03 -10.34
CA MET A 92 16.46 4.53 -8.96
C MET A 92 16.32 5.67 -7.94
N LYS A 93 16.93 6.84 -8.19
CA LYS A 93 16.83 8.00 -7.28
C LYS A 93 15.40 8.51 -7.16
N ILE A 94 14.67 8.57 -8.27
CA ILE A 94 13.26 8.99 -8.29
C ILE A 94 12.43 8.00 -7.48
N SER A 95 12.65 6.70 -7.66
CA SER A 95 11.96 5.66 -6.89
C SER A 95 12.24 5.78 -5.38
N VAL A 96 13.50 6.03 -5.00
CA VAL A 96 13.85 6.26 -3.58
C VAL A 96 13.17 7.51 -3.02
N LEU A 97 13.09 8.61 -3.78
CA LEU A 97 12.36 9.80 -3.36
C LEU A 97 10.87 9.52 -3.13
N ILE A 98 10.23 8.76 -4.04
CA ILE A 98 8.82 8.34 -3.87
C ILE A 98 8.64 7.52 -2.60
N ILE A 99 9.55 6.59 -2.31
CA ILE A 99 9.55 5.79 -1.08
C ILE A 99 9.61 6.71 0.16
N ILE A 100 10.47 7.71 0.15
CA ILE A 100 10.61 8.65 1.27
C ILE A 100 9.32 9.45 1.47
N TYR A 101 8.77 10.05 0.41
CA TYR A 101 7.53 10.83 0.51
C TYR A 101 6.34 9.96 0.95
N TRP A 102 6.21 8.76 0.41
CA TRP A 102 5.17 7.82 0.85
C TRP A 102 5.39 7.37 2.30
N GLY A 103 6.66 7.17 2.72
CA GLY A 103 7.02 6.88 4.10
C GLY A 103 6.59 7.97 5.08
N ILE A 104 6.71 9.24 4.70
CA ILE A 104 6.22 10.37 5.50
C ILE A 104 4.70 10.30 5.66
N LEU A 105 3.96 10.02 4.58
CA LEU A 105 2.50 9.86 4.64
C LEU A 105 2.11 8.66 5.53
N LEU A 106 2.84 7.57 5.45
CA LEU A 106 2.64 6.41 6.33
C LEU A 106 2.89 6.76 7.80
N LEU A 107 3.89 7.59 8.09
CA LEU A 107 4.21 8.05 9.44
C LEU A 107 3.08 8.93 10.01
N ILE A 108 2.52 9.82 9.20
CA ILE A 108 1.34 10.61 9.57
C ILE A 108 0.15 9.67 9.87
N HIS A 109 -0.10 8.67 9.01
CA HIS A 109 -1.14 7.67 9.25
C HIS A 109 -0.91 6.88 10.54
N PHE A 110 0.34 6.54 10.86
CA PHE A 110 0.70 5.88 12.11
C PHE A 110 0.39 6.74 13.34
N ILE A 111 0.66 8.04 13.29
CA ILE A 111 0.32 8.97 14.37
C ILE A 111 -1.19 9.00 14.60
N PHE A 112 -1.99 9.08 13.53
CA PHE A 112 -3.46 9.01 13.62
C PHE A 112 -3.94 7.66 14.17
N PHE A 113 -3.32 6.56 13.76
CA PHE A 113 -3.61 5.24 14.31
C PHE A 113 -3.38 5.20 15.83
N LEU A 114 -2.22 5.66 16.31
CA LEU A 114 -1.92 5.71 17.75
C LEU A 114 -2.90 6.60 18.52
N TRP A 115 -3.27 7.74 17.95
CA TRP A 115 -4.23 8.66 18.55
C TRP A 115 -5.63 8.05 18.67
N SER A 116 -6.11 7.42 17.60
CA SER A 116 -7.41 6.72 17.58
C SER A 116 -7.44 5.56 18.59
N ARG A 117 -6.37 4.78 18.67
CA ARG A 117 -6.24 3.68 19.64
C ARG A 117 -6.27 4.19 21.09
N LYS A 118 -5.56 5.28 21.39
CA LYS A 118 -5.56 5.90 22.72
C LYS A 118 -6.95 6.39 23.12
N ASN A 119 -7.70 6.96 22.21
CA ASN A 119 -9.05 7.47 22.47
C ASN A 119 -10.08 6.34 22.63
N ALA A 120 -9.94 5.25 21.88
CA ALA A 120 -10.79 4.07 22.05
C ALA A 120 -10.65 3.45 23.45
N ILE A 121 -9.44 3.38 24.00
CA ILE A 121 -9.19 2.85 25.34
C ILE A 121 -9.75 3.79 26.44
N LYS A 122 -9.73 5.12 26.21
CA LYS A 122 -10.26 6.08 27.19
C LYS A 122 -11.78 6.07 27.28
N ASN A 123 -12.47 5.70 26.21
CA ASN A 123 -13.94 5.68 26.13
C ASN A 123 -14.54 4.34 26.62
N LEU A 124 -13.72 3.36 27.03
CA LEU A 124 -14.19 2.18 27.75
C LEU A 124 -14.50 2.60 29.19
N ASP A 125 -15.78 2.82 29.49
CA ASP A 125 -16.24 3.12 30.83
C ASP A 125 -15.96 1.89 31.72
N LYS A 126 -15.49 2.11 32.96
CA LYS A 126 -15.22 1.02 33.91
C LYS A 126 -16.46 0.16 34.19
N LYS A 127 -17.65 0.71 33.95
CA LYS A 127 -18.93 -0.02 34.10
C LYS A 127 -19.09 -1.14 33.08
N ASP A 128 -18.60 -0.96 31.85
CA ASP A 128 -18.73 -1.94 30.76
C ASP A 128 -17.77 -3.14 30.92
N LEU A 129 -16.81 -3.04 31.84
CA LEU A 129 -15.81 -4.09 32.09
C LEU A 129 -16.24 -5.08 33.21
N PHE A 130 -17.31 -4.79 33.96
CA PHE A 130 -17.72 -5.55 35.14
C PHE A 130 -19.20 -5.96 35.12
N GLU A 131 -19.91 -5.71 34.03
CA GLU A 131 -21.22 -6.29 33.75
C GLU A 131 -21.11 -7.46 32.74
#